data_1e8f753979c4f108906eb4f22940f954
#
_entry.id   1e8f753979c4f108906eb4f22940f954
#
_cell.length_a   1.000
_cell.length_b   1.000
_cell.length_c   1.000
_cell.angle_alpha   90.00
_cell.angle_beta   90.00
_cell.angle_gamma   90.00
#
_symmetry.space_group_name_H-M   'P 1'
#
loop_
_entity.id
_entity.type
_entity.pdbx_description
1 polymer ?
#
loop_
_entity_poly.entity_id
_entity_poly.type
_entity_poly.pdbx_seq_one_letter_code
_entity_poly.pdbx_strand_id
1 'polypeptide(L)'
;DFVMEKGYAVLSGSWKQGDTIELSLPMDVHKISANDKVAADVNHLAVERGPIVYCAEFADNGGTVLNYVLKPETAFEAAPASMLGGVEILKGTTERIIAENDFKEIKSVTDSILLIPYYARSHRGNGEMAVWLPSDENILKDQLKERARITDKVFIGKESSETAHQLKGENTHTGGPNTWRDASDGGWFSYTLRVDPVQPMELVLTYSSTDGGNREFEIFAEHEKI
;
A
#
# COMPACT_ATOMS: atom_id res chain seq x y z
N ASP A 1 17.32 44.09 1.08
CA ASP A 1 16.16 43.72 1.94
C ASP A 1 14.93 43.59 1.05
N PHE A 2 14.06 42.66 1.39
CA PHE A 2 12.78 42.45 0.72
C PHE A 2 11.63 42.48 1.73
N VAL A 3 10.43 42.77 1.26
CA VAL A 3 9.21 42.76 2.05
C VAL A 3 8.27 41.71 1.47
N MET A 4 7.66 40.89 2.33
CA MET A 4 6.61 39.96 1.90
C MET A 4 5.26 40.68 1.84
N GLU A 5 4.68 40.75 0.66
CA GLU A 5 3.37 41.37 0.44
C GLU A 5 2.49 40.46 -0.42
N LYS A 6 1.33 40.07 0.10
CA LYS A 6 0.34 39.21 -0.58
C LYS A 6 0.92 37.93 -1.18
N GLY A 7 1.92 37.32 -0.52
CA GLY A 7 2.58 36.11 -0.98
C GLY A 7 3.75 36.32 -1.96
N TYR A 8 4.11 37.57 -2.23
CA TYR A 8 5.24 37.93 -3.08
C TYR A 8 6.38 38.51 -2.24
N ALA A 9 7.63 38.17 -2.63
CA ALA A 9 8.81 38.88 -2.15
C ALA A 9 9.01 40.14 -3.01
N VAL A 10 8.74 41.30 -2.41
CA VAL A 10 8.88 42.61 -3.10
C VAL A 10 10.26 43.17 -2.81
N LEU A 11 11.08 43.31 -3.86
CA LEU A 11 12.38 43.93 -3.81
C LEU A 11 12.27 45.29 -4.45
N SER A 12 12.42 46.34 -3.65
CA SER A 12 12.38 47.73 -4.11
C SER A 12 13.80 48.32 -4.20
N GLY A 13 14.12 48.90 -5.31
CA GLY A 13 15.44 49.51 -5.53
C GLY A 13 15.59 50.14 -6.89
N SER A 14 16.72 50.83 -7.12
CA SER A 14 17.11 51.36 -8.44
C SER A 14 17.90 50.28 -9.20
N TRP A 15 17.21 49.54 -10.07
CA TRP A 15 17.78 48.44 -10.82
C TRP A 15 18.59 48.92 -12.02
N LYS A 16 19.73 48.28 -12.27
CA LYS A 16 20.63 48.55 -13.41
C LYS A 16 20.79 47.29 -14.25
N GLN A 17 21.15 47.47 -15.51
CA GLN A 17 21.51 46.35 -16.37
C GLN A 17 22.71 45.59 -15.78
N GLY A 18 22.56 44.29 -15.59
CA GLY A 18 23.57 43.40 -14.99
C GLY A 18 23.36 43.12 -13.48
N ASP A 19 22.39 43.78 -12.82
CA ASP A 19 22.05 43.43 -11.46
C ASP A 19 21.53 41.98 -11.37
N THR A 20 21.96 41.25 -10.36
CA THR A 20 21.60 39.86 -10.14
C THR A 20 20.79 39.71 -8.84
N ILE A 21 19.72 38.96 -8.91
CA ILE A 21 18.96 38.50 -7.74
C ILE A 21 19.22 37.01 -7.59
N GLU A 22 19.72 36.62 -6.43
CA GLU A 22 19.91 35.22 -6.07
C GLU A 22 18.79 34.79 -5.12
N LEU A 23 18.06 33.74 -5.51
CA LEU A 23 17.04 33.11 -4.69
C LEU A 23 17.53 31.73 -4.28
N SER A 24 17.78 31.55 -2.99
CA SER A 24 18.10 30.24 -2.41
C SER A 24 16.86 29.65 -1.74
N LEU A 25 16.44 28.51 -2.24
CA LEU A 25 15.33 27.74 -1.67
C LEU A 25 15.89 26.49 -0.98
N PRO A 26 15.74 26.33 0.34
CA PRO A 26 16.19 25.14 1.02
C PRO A 26 15.45 23.91 0.50
N MET A 27 16.19 22.82 0.29
CA MET A 27 15.67 21.53 -0.16
C MET A 27 15.89 20.50 0.96
N ASP A 28 15.37 20.80 2.15
CA ASP A 28 15.48 19.91 3.28
C ASP A 28 14.54 18.73 3.14
N VAL A 29 14.93 17.60 3.74
CA VAL A 29 14.10 16.39 3.77
C VAL A 29 13.18 16.44 4.98
N HIS A 30 11.89 16.33 4.73
CA HIS A 30 10.86 16.31 5.76
C HIS A 30 10.07 15.01 5.72
N LYS A 31 9.65 14.53 6.88
CA LYS A 31 8.68 13.45 7.04
C LYS A 31 7.33 14.08 7.38
N ILE A 32 6.32 13.72 6.61
CA ILE A 32 4.98 14.29 6.68
C ILE A 32 4.02 13.20 7.17
N SER A 33 3.22 13.52 8.18
CA SER A 33 2.07 12.69 8.58
C SER A 33 0.81 13.15 7.86
N ALA A 34 -0.06 12.22 7.53
CA ALA A 34 -1.36 12.53 6.97
C ALA A 34 -2.26 13.23 8.00
N ASN A 35 -3.28 13.93 7.51
CA ASN A 35 -4.33 14.45 8.37
C ASN A 35 -5.09 13.30 9.04
N ASP A 36 -5.42 13.43 10.32
CA ASP A 36 -6.10 12.39 11.12
C ASP A 36 -7.47 11.95 10.54
N LYS A 37 -8.06 12.75 9.65
CA LYS A 37 -9.29 12.40 8.93
C LYS A 37 -9.07 11.40 7.78
N VAL A 38 -7.83 11.16 7.38
CA VAL A 38 -7.46 10.17 6.36
C VAL A 38 -7.14 8.86 7.06
N ALA A 39 -8.17 8.09 7.37
CA ALA A 39 -8.04 6.88 8.19
C ALA A 39 -7.05 5.84 7.61
N ALA A 40 -6.91 5.79 6.29
CA ALA A 40 -6.00 4.86 5.62
C ALA A 40 -4.51 5.16 5.88
N ASP A 41 -4.17 6.42 6.18
CA ASP A 41 -2.80 6.88 6.34
C ASP A 41 -2.45 7.24 7.81
N VAL A 42 -3.35 6.92 8.75
CA VAL A 42 -3.06 7.06 10.18
C VAL A 42 -1.84 6.20 10.53
N ASN A 43 -0.89 6.78 11.30
CA ASN A 43 0.39 6.16 11.64
C ASN A 43 1.26 5.80 10.43
N HIS A 44 1.12 6.52 9.32
CA HIS A 44 2.01 6.45 8.18
C HIS A 44 2.75 7.78 7.99
N LEU A 45 3.92 7.70 7.40
CA LEU A 45 4.76 8.84 7.04
C LEU A 45 5.06 8.81 5.54
N ALA A 46 5.03 9.98 4.93
CA ALA A 46 5.58 10.23 3.62
C ALA A 46 6.87 11.04 3.73
N VAL A 47 7.67 11.04 2.68
CA VAL A 47 8.92 11.81 2.61
C VAL A 47 8.82 12.83 1.48
N GLU A 48 9.17 14.07 1.79
CA GLU A 48 9.34 15.13 0.80
C GLU A 48 10.71 15.79 0.94
N ARG A 49 11.20 16.36 -0.14
CA ARG A 49 12.40 17.19 -0.18
C ARG A 49 12.11 18.48 -0.94
N GLY A 50 12.08 19.59 -0.21
CA GLY A 50 11.45 20.80 -0.73
C GLY A 50 10.02 20.52 -1.18
N PRO A 51 9.58 20.88 -2.39
CA PRO A 51 8.23 20.64 -2.88
C PRO A 51 8.05 19.25 -3.53
N ILE A 52 9.06 18.39 -3.51
CA ILE A 52 9.06 17.11 -4.21
C ILE A 52 8.71 15.98 -3.25
N VAL A 53 7.63 15.26 -3.54
CA VAL A 53 7.26 14.02 -2.85
C VAL A 53 8.11 12.87 -3.35
N TYR A 54 8.51 11.99 -2.45
CA TYR A 54 9.30 10.79 -2.75
C TYR A 54 8.50 9.52 -2.52
N CYS A 55 8.88 8.45 -3.21
CA CYS A 55 8.30 7.12 -3.01
C CYS A 55 9.37 6.03 -3.06
N ALA A 56 9.09 4.92 -2.40
CA ALA A 56 9.83 3.68 -2.56
C ALA A 56 9.27 2.88 -3.74
N GLU A 57 10.13 2.34 -4.60
CA GLU A 57 9.77 1.38 -5.64
C GLU A 57 10.48 0.04 -5.44
N PHE A 58 9.80 -1.04 -5.81
CA PHE A 58 10.31 -2.41 -5.74
C PHE A 58 11.68 -2.58 -6.42
N ALA A 59 11.90 -1.86 -7.52
CA ALA A 59 13.10 -1.97 -8.34
C ALA A 59 14.39 -1.60 -7.59
N ASP A 60 14.30 -0.75 -6.57
CA ASP A 60 15.45 -0.27 -5.78
C ASP A 60 15.53 -0.91 -4.40
N ASN A 61 14.48 -1.63 -3.97
CA ASN A 61 14.29 -2.09 -2.61
C ASN A 61 14.13 -3.63 -2.52
N GLY A 62 14.84 -4.37 -3.36
CA GLY A 62 14.88 -5.83 -3.30
C GLY A 62 13.58 -6.53 -3.71
N GLY A 63 12.75 -5.88 -4.55
CA GLY A 63 11.53 -6.45 -5.10
C GLY A 63 10.27 -6.21 -4.29
N THR A 64 10.36 -5.61 -3.10
CA THR A 64 9.21 -5.31 -2.23
C THR A 64 9.42 -4.02 -1.44
N VAL A 65 8.35 -3.28 -1.17
CA VAL A 65 8.39 -2.04 -0.39
C VAL A 65 7.32 -1.97 0.69
N LEU A 66 6.27 -2.78 0.61
CA LEU A 66 5.14 -2.74 1.54
C LEU A 66 5.45 -3.34 2.92
N ASN A 67 6.66 -3.82 3.11
CA ASN A 67 7.16 -4.38 4.36
C ASN A 67 8.20 -3.48 5.08
N TYR A 68 8.42 -2.26 4.58
CA TYR A 68 9.26 -1.27 5.26
C TYR A 68 8.48 -0.46 6.29
N VAL A 69 9.16 -0.09 7.36
CA VAL A 69 8.67 0.79 8.43
C VAL A 69 9.50 2.07 8.42
N LEU A 70 8.86 3.21 8.24
CA LEU A 70 9.51 4.51 8.22
C LEU A 70 9.37 5.19 9.58
N LYS A 71 10.39 5.13 10.40
CA LYS A 71 10.37 5.77 11.73
C LYS A 71 10.58 7.29 11.65
N PRO A 72 10.02 8.07 12.59
CA PRO A 72 10.23 9.52 12.64
C PRO A 72 11.71 9.91 12.70
N GLU A 73 12.55 9.13 13.34
CA GLU A 73 14.01 9.34 13.46
C GLU A 73 14.81 8.90 12.24
N THR A 74 14.24 8.18 11.27
CA THR A 74 14.96 7.75 10.07
C THR A 74 15.57 8.94 9.34
N ALA A 75 16.88 8.97 9.22
CA ALA A 75 17.59 10.00 8.48
C ALA A 75 17.74 9.60 7.00
N PHE A 76 17.67 10.59 6.11
CA PHE A 76 17.90 10.41 4.69
C PHE A 76 19.04 11.30 4.20
N GLU A 77 19.87 10.75 3.32
CA GLU A 77 20.88 11.46 2.57
C GLU A 77 20.43 11.60 1.11
N ALA A 78 20.48 12.82 0.60
CA ALA A 78 20.19 13.09 -0.81
C ALA A 78 21.45 12.86 -1.64
N ALA A 79 21.33 12.16 -2.76
CA ALA A 79 22.42 11.89 -3.67
C ALA A 79 21.96 11.90 -5.13
N PRO A 80 22.78 12.46 -6.05
CA PRO A 80 22.48 12.39 -7.48
C PRO A 80 22.59 10.93 -7.98
N ALA A 81 21.68 10.55 -8.87
CA ALA A 81 21.69 9.25 -9.51
C ALA A 81 21.44 9.39 -11.02
N SER A 82 22.16 8.62 -11.82
CA SER A 82 22.01 8.62 -13.28
C SER A 82 20.78 7.89 -13.79
N MET A 83 20.10 7.12 -12.91
CA MET A 83 18.86 6.44 -13.26
C MET A 83 17.75 7.43 -13.66
N LEU A 84 16.76 6.95 -14.40
CA LEU A 84 15.55 7.69 -14.77
C LEU A 84 15.83 9.07 -15.43
N GLY A 85 16.91 9.17 -16.17
CA GLY A 85 17.30 10.41 -16.86
C GLY A 85 18.05 11.43 -16.00
N GLY A 86 18.45 11.02 -14.78
CA GLY A 86 19.12 11.86 -13.79
C GLY A 86 18.12 12.40 -12.76
N VAL A 87 18.10 11.80 -11.58
CA VAL A 87 17.25 12.21 -10.46
C VAL A 87 18.07 12.32 -9.19
N GLU A 88 17.60 13.06 -8.23
CA GLU A 88 18.14 13.05 -6.89
C GLU A 88 17.38 12.05 -6.05
N ILE A 89 18.05 11.02 -5.56
CA ILE A 89 17.50 9.96 -4.72
C ILE A 89 17.70 10.25 -3.25
N LEU A 90 16.88 9.65 -2.41
CA LEU A 90 17.09 9.67 -0.96
C LEU A 90 17.45 8.25 -0.49
N LYS A 91 18.55 8.16 0.24
CA LYS A 91 19.01 6.91 0.87
C LYS A 91 18.86 7.00 2.36
N GLY A 92 18.28 5.98 2.97
CA GLY A 92 18.13 5.88 4.41
C GLY A 92 18.34 4.46 4.90
N THR A 93 18.37 4.31 6.22
CA THR A 93 18.38 3.02 6.90
C THR A 93 17.18 2.98 7.82
N THR A 94 16.37 1.94 7.69
CA THR A 94 15.14 1.79 8.47
C THR A 94 14.89 0.33 8.80
N GLU A 95 13.73 0.01 9.33
CA GLU A 95 13.33 -1.36 9.62
C GLU A 95 12.51 -1.95 8.50
N ARG A 96 12.67 -3.24 8.31
CA ARG A 96 11.90 -4.05 7.38
C ARG A 96 11.36 -5.26 8.11
N ILE A 97 10.08 -5.53 7.94
CA ILE A 97 9.42 -6.69 8.53
C ILE A 97 9.46 -7.83 7.52
N ILE A 98 10.02 -8.95 7.93
CA ILE A 98 10.08 -10.16 7.13
C ILE A 98 9.31 -11.29 7.81
N ALA A 99 8.61 -12.08 7.01
CA ALA A 99 7.92 -13.29 7.45
C ALA A 99 8.60 -14.51 6.83
N GLU A 100 8.94 -15.47 7.65
CA GLU A 100 9.56 -16.73 7.26
C GLU A 100 8.65 -17.91 7.66
N ASN A 101 8.92 -19.09 7.11
CA ASN A 101 8.22 -20.33 7.46
C ASN A 101 6.69 -20.21 7.38
N ASP A 102 6.17 -19.73 6.25
CA ASP A 102 4.73 -19.49 6.05
C ASP A 102 4.11 -18.63 7.16
N PHE A 103 4.75 -17.48 7.43
CA PHE A 103 4.35 -16.50 8.44
C PHE A 103 4.44 -16.96 9.91
N LYS A 104 5.04 -18.11 10.19
CA LYS A 104 5.25 -18.60 11.56
C LYS A 104 6.29 -17.80 12.33
N GLU A 105 7.23 -17.20 11.63
CA GLU A 105 8.26 -16.35 12.20
C GLU A 105 8.20 -14.95 11.58
N ILE A 106 7.98 -13.93 12.40
CA ILE A 106 7.94 -12.54 11.97
C ILE A 106 9.10 -11.81 12.66
N LYS A 107 9.99 -11.25 11.86
CA LYS A 107 11.21 -10.57 12.34
C LYS A 107 11.27 -9.14 11.84
N SER A 108 11.83 -8.26 12.66
CA SER A 108 12.26 -6.93 12.25
C SER A 108 13.76 -6.97 11.97
N VAL A 109 14.17 -6.48 10.82
CA VAL A 109 15.57 -6.37 10.42
C VAL A 109 15.86 -4.95 9.97
N THR A 110 17.06 -4.47 10.30
CA THR A 110 17.55 -3.19 9.79
C THR A 110 17.95 -3.36 8.32
N ASP A 111 17.43 -2.53 7.44
CA ASP A 111 17.71 -2.57 6.00
C ASP A 111 17.85 -1.16 5.43
N SER A 112 18.49 -1.06 4.28
CA SER A 112 18.54 0.17 3.50
C SER A 112 17.24 0.39 2.75
N ILE A 113 16.83 1.65 2.66
CA ILE A 113 15.70 2.07 1.83
C ILE A 113 16.15 3.15 0.86
N LEU A 114 15.75 3.02 -0.40
CA LEU A 114 15.99 4.01 -1.44
C LEU A 114 14.66 4.59 -1.91
N LEU A 115 14.57 5.90 -1.90
CA LEU A 115 13.41 6.63 -2.38
C LEU A 115 13.77 7.43 -3.63
N ILE A 116 12.86 7.46 -4.58
CA ILE A 116 12.95 8.26 -5.80
C ILE A 116 11.88 9.35 -5.82
N PRO A 117 12.07 10.46 -6.59
CA PRO A 117 11.01 11.42 -6.79
C PRO A 117 9.75 10.76 -7.37
N TYR A 118 8.59 11.06 -6.79
CA TYR A 118 7.32 10.44 -7.20
C TYR A 118 7.00 10.66 -8.68
N TYR A 119 7.40 11.79 -9.28
CA TYR A 119 7.18 12.05 -10.70
C TYR A 119 7.96 11.10 -11.62
N ALA A 120 9.02 10.45 -11.11
CA ALA A 120 9.86 9.52 -11.86
C ALA A 120 9.46 8.05 -11.70
N ARG A 121 8.35 7.76 -11.02
CA ARG A 121 7.87 6.40 -10.76
C ARG A 121 7.31 5.69 -12.00
N SER A 122 7.16 4.36 -11.89
CA SER A 122 6.45 3.50 -12.85
C SER A 122 7.10 3.37 -14.23
N HIS A 123 8.38 3.69 -14.37
CA HIS A 123 9.13 3.54 -15.61
C HIS A 123 9.94 2.24 -15.70
N ARG A 124 9.91 1.40 -14.63
CA ARG A 124 10.80 0.23 -14.49
C ARG A 124 10.04 -1.09 -14.30
N GLY A 125 8.83 -1.16 -14.88
CA GLY A 125 7.98 -2.35 -14.84
C GLY A 125 6.93 -2.31 -13.73
N ASN A 126 6.21 -3.43 -13.58
CA ASN A 126 5.14 -3.58 -12.59
C ASN A 126 5.71 -4.15 -11.29
N GLY A 127 5.36 -3.54 -10.18
CA GLY A 127 5.77 -3.99 -8.86
C GLY A 127 5.21 -3.09 -7.75
N GLU A 128 5.60 -3.36 -6.52
CA GLU A 128 5.17 -2.58 -5.38
C GLU A 128 5.74 -1.16 -5.39
N MET A 129 4.95 -0.21 -4.96
CA MET A 129 5.33 1.18 -4.75
C MET A 129 4.59 1.73 -3.54
N ALA A 130 5.26 2.54 -2.73
CA ALA A 130 4.67 3.20 -1.59
C ALA A 130 5.16 4.65 -1.46
N VAL A 131 4.24 5.57 -1.21
CA VAL A 131 4.49 6.94 -0.75
C VAL A 131 4.36 6.99 0.77
N TRP A 132 3.29 6.42 1.29
CA TRP A 132 3.00 6.31 2.71
C TRP A 132 3.52 4.99 3.24
N LEU A 133 4.43 5.05 4.19
CA LEU A 133 5.00 3.90 4.87
C LEU A 133 4.58 3.90 6.34
N PRO A 134 4.23 2.75 6.92
CA PRO A 134 3.90 2.66 8.34
C PRO A 134 5.03 3.22 9.22
N SER A 135 4.69 3.97 10.25
CA SER A 135 5.65 4.49 11.22
C SER A 135 5.84 3.58 12.44
N ASP A 136 4.95 2.61 12.62
CA ASP A 136 4.97 1.60 13.67
C ASP A 136 5.01 0.20 13.07
N GLU A 137 6.00 -0.59 13.48
CA GLU A 137 6.17 -1.98 13.02
C GLU A 137 4.99 -2.90 13.39
N ASN A 138 4.26 -2.58 14.45
CA ASN A 138 3.12 -3.38 14.87
C ASN A 138 2.02 -3.40 13.82
N ILE A 139 1.86 -2.34 13.03
CA ILE A 139 0.90 -2.29 11.93
C ILE A 139 1.16 -3.44 10.95
N LEU A 140 2.41 -3.59 10.51
CA LEU A 140 2.80 -4.66 9.59
C LEU A 140 2.79 -6.04 10.25
N LYS A 141 3.28 -6.12 11.49
CA LYS A 141 3.28 -7.39 12.24
C LYS A 141 1.88 -7.93 12.45
N ASP A 142 0.92 -7.08 12.78
CA ASP A 142 -0.46 -7.48 12.98
C ASP A 142 -1.15 -7.86 11.66
N GLN A 143 -0.89 -7.14 10.57
CA GLN A 143 -1.34 -7.54 9.24
C GLN A 143 -0.80 -8.91 8.83
N LEU A 144 0.47 -9.19 9.11
CA LEU A 144 1.09 -10.49 8.81
C LEU A 144 0.53 -11.61 9.69
N LYS A 145 0.28 -11.35 10.98
CA LYS A 145 -0.37 -12.32 11.88
C LYS A 145 -1.79 -12.65 11.40
N GLU A 146 -2.59 -11.64 11.03
CA GLU A 146 -3.92 -11.86 10.48
C GLU A 146 -3.85 -12.67 9.17
N ARG A 147 -2.90 -12.37 8.30
CA ARG A 147 -2.67 -13.16 7.08
C ARG A 147 -2.26 -14.60 7.39
N ALA A 148 -1.44 -14.81 8.42
CA ALA A 148 -1.03 -16.14 8.87
C ALA A 148 -2.20 -17.00 9.41
N ARG A 149 -3.26 -16.34 9.89
CA ARG A 149 -4.48 -17.04 10.38
C ARG A 149 -5.37 -17.53 9.24
N ILE A 150 -5.17 -17.03 8.02
CA ILE A 150 -5.99 -17.43 6.87
C ILE A 150 -5.43 -18.71 6.29
N THR A 151 -6.11 -19.83 6.48
CA THR A 151 -5.73 -21.13 5.93
C THR A 151 -6.00 -21.22 4.43
N ASP A 152 -7.12 -20.61 3.98
CA ASP A 152 -7.52 -20.57 2.58
C ASP A 152 -8.40 -19.36 2.29
N LYS A 153 -8.42 -18.91 1.03
CA LYS A 153 -9.21 -17.75 0.61
C LYS A 153 -9.60 -17.82 -0.85
N VAL A 154 -10.90 -17.72 -1.13
CA VAL A 154 -11.43 -17.54 -2.47
C VAL A 154 -11.55 -16.05 -2.79
N PHE A 155 -10.96 -15.62 -3.89
CA PHE A 155 -11.24 -14.32 -4.49
C PHE A 155 -12.40 -14.48 -5.47
N ILE A 156 -13.60 -14.20 -5.00
CA ILE A 156 -14.85 -14.37 -5.73
C ILE A 156 -14.85 -13.49 -6.98
N GLY A 157 -15.34 -14.05 -8.11
CA GLY A 157 -15.34 -13.41 -9.42
C GLY A 157 -13.98 -13.39 -10.13
N LYS A 158 -12.90 -13.83 -9.47
CA LYS A 158 -11.60 -13.99 -10.09
C LYS A 158 -11.42 -15.42 -10.59
N GLU A 159 -11.54 -15.61 -11.92
CA GLU A 159 -11.58 -16.92 -12.57
C GLU A 159 -10.46 -17.87 -12.08
N SER A 160 -9.23 -17.39 -12.01
CA SER A 160 -8.10 -18.22 -11.55
C SER A 160 -8.26 -18.73 -10.11
N SER A 161 -8.82 -17.91 -9.22
CA SER A 161 -9.08 -18.31 -7.84
C SER A 161 -10.26 -19.26 -7.75
N GLU A 162 -11.35 -18.96 -8.44
CA GLU A 162 -12.56 -19.81 -8.45
C GLU A 162 -12.28 -21.18 -9.05
N THR A 163 -11.49 -21.26 -10.12
CA THR A 163 -11.06 -22.52 -10.72
C THR A 163 -10.17 -23.32 -9.76
N ALA A 164 -9.22 -22.67 -9.09
CA ALA A 164 -8.38 -23.33 -8.09
C ALA A 164 -9.17 -23.93 -6.92
N HIS A 165 -10.31 -23.33 -6.58
CA HIS A 165 -11.22 -23.79 -5.54
C HIS A 165 -12.40 -24.60 -6.08
N GLN A 166 -12.29 -25.14 -7.31
CA GLN A 166 -13.25 -26.06 -7.92
C GLN A 166 -14.69 -25.48 -7.91
N LEU A 167 -14.86 -24.23 -8.30
CA LEU A 167 -16.18 -23.62 -8.45
C LEU A 167 -17.14 -24.57 -9.15
N LYS A 168 -18.30 -24.81 -8.54
CA LYS A 168 -19.46 -25.46 -9.13
C LYS A 168 -20.69 -24.60 -8.86
N GLY A 169 -21.68 -24.64 -9.74
CA GLY A 169 -22.90 -23.88 -9.53
C GLY A 169 -23.85 -23.95 -10.70
N GLU A 170 -25.10 -23.57 -10.43
CA GLU A 170 -26.18 -23.44 -11.40
C GLU A 170 -26.84 -22.07 -11.20
N ASN A 171 -27.26 -21.44 -12.29
CA ASN A 171 -27.89 -20.11 -12.29
C ASN A 171 -27.09 -19.08 -11.47
N THR A 172 -25.77 -19.10 -11.60
CA THR A 172 -24.86 -18.22 -10.88
C THR A 172 -24.12 -17.28 -11.83
N HIS A 173 -23.91 -16.04 -11.43
CA HIS A 173 -23.32 -14.99 -12.24
C HIS A 173 -22.26 -14.23 -11.46
N THR A 174 -21.31 -13.65 -12.20
CA THR A 174 -20.34 -12.68 -11.69
C THR A 174 -20.57 -11.34 -12.35
N GLY A 175 -20.23 -10.27 -11.67
CA GLY A 175 -20.37 -8.92 -12.22
C GLY A 175 -19.38 -7.93 -11.66
N GLY A 176 -19.52 -6.68 -12.09
CA GLY A 176 -18.57 -5.62 -11.80
C GLY A 176 -17.20 -5.91 -12.39
N PRO A 177 -16.13 -5.40 -11.81
CA PRO A 177 -14.75 -5.77 -12.17
C PRO A 177 -14.36 -7.12 -11.54
N ASN A 178 -15.20 -8.17 -11.66
CA ASN A 178 -14.97 -9.51 -11.09
C ASN A 178 -14.79 -9.53 -9.57
N THR A 179 -15.71 -8.94 -8.84
CA THR A 179 -15.61 -8.78 -7.38
C THR A 179 -16.73 -9.42 -6.57
N TRP A 180 -17.74 -9.96 -7.23
CA TRP A 180 -18.87 -10.62 -6.59
C TRP A 180 -19.45 -11.76 -7.44
N ARG A 181 -20.17 -12.65 -6.79
CA ARG A 181 -20.97 -13.71 -7.39
C ARG A 181 -22.31 -13.81 -6.69
N ASP A 182 -23.34 -13.99 -7.46
CA ASP A 182 -24.68 -14.31 -6.96
C ASP A 182 -25.22 -15.59 -7.59
N ALA A 183 -26.39 -15.99 -7.13
CA ALA A 183 -27.22 -17.04 -7.72
C ALA A 183 -28.68 -16.58 -7.70
N SER A 184 -29.45 -16.94 -8.71
CA SER A 184 -30.84 -16.58 -8.89
C SER A 184 -31.71 -17.82 -9.17
N ASP A 185 -33.03 -17.67 -9.03
CA ASP A 185 -34.00 -18.69 -9.38
C ASP A 185 -33.73 -20.10 -8.79
N GLY A 186 -33.39 -20.14 -7.51
CA GLY A 186 -33.02 -21.37 -6.83
C GLY A 186 -31.62 -21.87 -7.16
N GLY A 187 -30.83 -21.03 -7.81
CA GLY A 187 -29.43 -21.31 -8.14
C GLY A 187 -28.53 -21.42 -6.93
N TRP A 188 -27.37 -21.94 -7.13
CA TRP A 188 -26.35 -22.16 -6.09
C TRP A 188 -24.94 -22.09 -6.66
N PHE A 189 -23.96 -21.89 -5.80
CA PHE A 189 -22.56 -22.10 -6.11
C PHE A 189 -21.79 -22.65 -4.89
N SER A 190 -20.70 -23.33 -5.14
CA SER A 190 -19.86 -23.90 -4.10
C SER A 190 -18.40 -23.82 -4.44
N TYR A 191 -17.57 -23.83 -3.39
CA TYR A 191 -16.12 -23.89 -3.47
C TYR A 191 -15.58 -25.00 -2.58
N THR A 192 -14.45 -25.56 -2.97
CA THR A 192 -13.68 -26.45 -2.11
C THR A 192 -12.61 -25.64 -1.39
N LEU A 193 -12.66 -25.59 -0.07
CA LEU A 193 -11.71 -24.87 0.78
C LEU A 193 -10.81 -25.85 1.51
N ARG A 194 -9.54 -25.46 1.68
CA ARG A 194 -8.64 -26.17 2.58
C ARG A 194 -8.97 -25.81 4.02
N VAL A 195 -8.93 -26.80 4.89
CA VAL A 195 -9.13 -26.62 6.33
C VAL A 195 -7.95 -27.23 7.08
N ASP A 196 -7.65 -26.70 8.26
CA ASP A 196 -6.77 -27.37 9.22
C ASP A 196 -7.59 -28.36 10.05
N PRO A 197 -7.34 -29.66 9.93
CA PRO A 197 -8.15 -30.67 10.66
C PRO A 197 -7.89 -30.69 12.17
N VAL A 198 -6.89 -29.95 12.64
CA VAL A 198 -6.44 -29.97 14.03
C VAL A 198 -6.91 -28.73 14.80
N GLN A 199 -7.17 -27.62 14.09
CA GLN A 199 -7.53 -26.34 14.69
C GLN A 199 -9.01 -26.01 14.46
N PRO A 200 -9.66 -25.34 15.41
CA PRO A 200 -10.97 -24.74 15.16
C PRO A 200 -10.87 -23.74 14.01
N MET A 201 -11.80 -23.82 13.06
CA MET A 201 -11.84 -22.97 11.88
C MET A 201 -13.10 -22.10 11.89
N GLU A 202 -12.97 -20.91 11.33
CA GLU A 202 -14.09 -20.00 11.11
C GLU A 202 -14.22 -19.73 9.60
N LEU A 203 -15.45 -19.73 9.10
CA LEU A 203 -15.76 -19.27 7.74
C LEU A 203 -16.15 -17.79 7.78
N VAL A 204 -15.37 -16.96 7.12
CA VAL A 204 -15.66 -15.53 6.99
C VAL A 204 -16.16 -15.22 5.58
N LEU A 205 -17.36 -14.69 5.48
CA LEU A 205 -18.00 -14.29 4.24
C LEU A 205 -18.12 -12.76 4.19
N THR A 206 -17.83 -12.18 3.03
CA THR A 206 -17.97 -10.75 2.83
C THR A 206 -19.13 -10.48 1.86
N TYR A 207 -20.07 -9.66 2.29
CA TYR A 207 -21.22 -9.24 1.50
C TYR A 207 -21.08 -7.79 1.05
N SER A 208 -21.70 -7.44 -0.08
CA SER A 208 -21.80 -6.06 -0.51
C SER A 208 -22.83 -5.31 0.35
N SER A 209 -22.42 -4.21 0.97
CA SER A 209 -23.32 -3.34 1.74
C SER A 209 -24.26 -2.50 0.85
N THR A 210 -24.00 -2.44 -0.44
CA THR A 210 -24.78 -1.66 -1.42
C THR A 210 -25.87 -2.48 -2.10
N ASP A 211 -25.97 -3.77 -1.81
CA ASP A 211 -27.00 -4.64 -2.33
C ASP A 211 -28.36 -4.32 -1.66
N GLY A 212 -29.21 -3.62 -2.38
CA GLY A 212 -30.57 -3.31 -1.93
C GLY A 212 -31.51 -4.50 -2.17
N GLY A 213 -32.20 -4.95 -1.14
CA GLY A 213 -33.22 -5.98 -1.19
C GLY A 213 -33.12 -7.01 -0.07
N ASN A 214 -34.26 -7.64 0.26
CA ASN A 214 -34.28 -8.81 1.13
C ASN A 214 -33.78 -10.03 0.33
N ARG A 215 -32.49 -10.31 0.43
CA ARG A 215 -31.89 -11.51 -0.13
C ARG A 215 -31.75 -12.55 0.99
N GLU A 216 -32.45 -13.64 0.85
CA GLU A 216 -32.36 -14.79 1.74
C GLU A 216 -31.52 -15.87 1.05
N PHE A 217 -30.57 -16.42 1.73
CA PHE A 217 -29.76 -17.54 1.25
C PHE A 217 -29.36 -18.42 2.43
N GLU A 218 -29.01 -19.63 2.12
CA GLU A 218 -28.55 -20.63 3.10
C GLU A 218 -27.11 -21.00 2.78
N ILE A 219 -26.35 -21.28 3.83
CA ILE A 219 -24.96 -21.71 3.71
C ILE A 219 -24.86 -23.14 4.22
N PHE A 220 -24.16 -23.97 3.47
CA PHE A 220 -23.92 -25.36 3.81
C PHE A 220 -22.40 -25.61 3.83
N ALA A 221 -21.91 -26.33 4.83
CA ALA A 221 -20.61 -26.94 4.85
C ALA A 221 -20.81 -28.46 4.66
N GLU A 222 -20.19 -29.03 3.62
CA GLU A 222 -20.50 -30.39 3.16
C GLU A 222 -21.99 -30.53 2.81
N HIS A 223 -22.79 -31.09 3.70
CA HIS A 223 -24.23 -31.26 3.53
C HIS A 223 -25.01 -30.70 4.73
N GLU A 224 -24.34 -30.07 5.67
CA GLU A 224 -24.93 -29.50 6.88
C GLU A 224 -25.12 -27.97 6.72
N LYS A 225 -26.31 -27.50 7.06
CA LYS A 225 -26.62 -26.07 7.11
C LYS A 225 -25.90 -25.44 8.31
N ILE A 226 -25.15 -24.37 8.09
CA ILE A 226 -24.40 -23.62 9.11
C ILE A 226 -24.94 -22.21 9.30
#